data_c2809c2950336f65a7c6816c945bd18c
#
_entry.id   c2809c2950336f65a7c6816c945bd18c
#
_cell.length_a   1.000
_cell.length_b   1.000
_cell.length_c   1.000
_cell.angle_alpha   90.00
_cell.angle_beta   90.00
_cell.angle_gamma   90.00
#
_symmetry.space_group_name_H-M   'P 1'
#
loop_
_entity.id
_entity.type
_entity.pdbx_description
1 polymer ?
#
loop_
_entity_poly.entity_id
_entity_poly.type
_entity_poly.pdbx_seq_one_letter_code
_entity_poly.pdbx_strand_id
1 'polypeptide(L)'
;GFSRQYPDAGEIFAAAYENHFKHRKLMFDLYRANPYINGLSLTGMLDHSVCGEGLYTLTREYKPKIADALENGFAPLRWSAILSKPRLYNTENLTIRGVLANEGVLKPQKYTAALSVCDGSQNTIYKKTKPFIPTEKDLSLFAINVFDESIPLENFKVGKCSVRISLLSGADDKAGVAEFYVDKFAPANKTVKTFGVSRGLTEKLETLGYELSLVVSPCGGKILVEQVQNDDINLLKECLAAGATVILIAADKNPNALDILPENLRPEARFDYDWLYHKELILKRGAYPFKGLLTGVGDIDYYDGVFSETVFVPQKNAVPKTYAFAFSTGYPVAGGYIGGFQLAEYNVLNGKVLVNALNIADSLTARPAADKILKNLLK
;
A
#
# COMPACT_ATOMS: atom_id res chain seq x y z
N GLY A 1 3.70 18.07 13.65
CA GLY A 1 4.24 17.16 13.98
C GLY A 1 5.14 16.02 13.55
N PHE A 2 5.98 16.19 12.54
CA PHE A 2 6.88 15.16 12.03
C PHE A 2 7.78 14.56 13.14
N SER A 3 8.48 15.39 13.88
CA SER A 3 9.36 14.96 14.99
C SER A 3 8.63 14.27 16.14
N ARG A 4 7.31 14.43 16.26
CA ARG A 4 6.51 13.70 17.26
C ARG A 4 6.20 12.26 16.83
N GLN A 5 6.18 12.00 15.52
CA GLN A 5 5.94 10.66 14.96
C GLN A 5 7.25 9.87 14.83
N TYR A 6 8.32 10.57 14.52
CA TYR A 6 9.67 10.04 14.33
C TYR A 6 10.68 10.87 15.10
N PRO A 7 11.01 10.48 16.32
CA PRO A 7 12.08 11.11 17.08
C PRO A 7 13.47 10.85 16.46
N ASP A 8 13.62 9.74 15.73
CA ASP A 8 14.85 9.38 15.02
C ASP A 8 14.66 9.49 13.50
N ALA A 9 15.38 10.42 12.88
CA ALA A 9 15.39 10.60 11.44
C ALA A 9 15.97 9.38 10.70
N GLY A 10 16.89 8.64 11.30
CA GLY A 10 17.49 7.45 10.71
C GLY A 10 16.47 6.36 10.40
N GLU A 11 15.45 6.20 11.24
CA GLU A 11 14.36 5.23 10.98
C GLU A 11 13.58 5.58 9.72
N ILE A 12 13.33 6.88 9.46
CA ILE A 12 12.62 7.32 8.25
C ILE A 12 13.46 7.05 7.01
N PHE A 13 14.73 7.44 7.04
CA PHE A 13 15.63 7.23 5.91
C PHE A 13 15.78 5.74 5.60
N ALA A 14 15.92 4.88 6.61
CA ALA A 14 16.00 3.44 6.41
C ALA A 14 14.74 2.88 5.71
N ALA A 15 13.56 3.29 6.15
CA ALA A 15 12.30 2.86 5.54
C ALA A 15 12.08 3.46 4.14
N ALA A 16 12.43 4.73 3.93
CA ALA A 16 12.37 5.37 2.62
C ALA A 16 13.33 4.71 1.62
N TYR A 17 14.53 4.31 2.04
CA TYR A 17 15.46 3.56 1.19
C TYR A 17 14.94 2.16 0.85
N GLU A 18 14.23 1.49 1.78
CA GLU A 18 13.59 0.21 1.49
C GLU A 18 12.47 0.36 0.45
N ASN A 19 11.64 1.39 0.56
CA ASN A 19 10.61 1.72 -0.44
C ASN A 19 11.26 2.06 -1.79
N HIS A 20 12.35 2.84 -1.81
CA HIS A 20 13.10 3.17 -3.02
C HIS A 20 13.66 1.90 -3.69
N PHE A 21 14.26 0.99 -2.91
CA PHE A 21 14.72 -0.30 -3.42
C PHE A 21 13.60 -1.10 -4.06
N LYS A 22 12.43 -1.21 -3.41
CA LYS A 22 11.25 -1.92 -3.94
C LYS A 22 10.75 -1.32 -5.25
N HIS A 23 10.62 0.01 -5.32
CA HIS A 23 10.24 0.69 -6.54
C HIS A 23 11.24 0.45 -7.68
N ARG A 24 12.53 0.54 -7.38
CA ARG A 24 13.58 0.30 -8.37
C ARG A 24 13.56 -1.13 -8.89
N LYS A 25 13.39 -2.10 -7.99
CA LYS A 25 13.23 -3.51 -8.34
C LYS A 25 12.00 -3.74 -9.21
N LEU A 26 10.84 -3.21 -8.83
CA LEU A 26 9.60 -3.32 -9.60
C LEU A 26 9.76 -2.70 -11.00
N MET A 27 10.40 -1.55 -11.10
CA MET A 27 10.70 -0.90 -12.39
C MET A 27 11.51 -1.85 -13.30
N PHE A 28 12.58 -2.46 -12.78
CA PHE A 28 13.36 -3.43 -13.55
C PHE A 28 12.53 -4.67 -13.90
N ASP A 29 11.74 -5.21 -12.97
CA ASP A 29 10.91 -6.39 -13.25
C ASP A 29 9.92 -6.12 -14.39
N LEU A 30 9.30 -4.94 -14.44
CA LEU A 30 8.35 -4.56 -15.48
C LEU A 30 9.03 -4.28 -16.82
N TYR A 31 10.13 -3.52 -16.84
CA TYR A 31 10.83 -3.18 -18.06
C TYR A 31 11.53 -4.40 -18.67
N ARG A 32 12.20 -5.20 -17.86
CA ARG A 32 12.90 -6.40 -18.31
C ARG A 32 11.95 -7.54 -18.72
N ALA A 33 10.70 -7.52 -18.28
CA ALA A 33 9.66 -8.44 -18.73
C ALA A 33 9.01 -8.03 -20.06
N ASN A 34 9.29 -6.85 -20.57
CA ASN A 34 8.77 -6.40 -21.86
C ASN A 34 9.72 -6.81 -22.99
N PRO A 35 9.27 -7.67 -23.94
CA PRO A 35 10.13 -8.20 -25.00
C PRO A 35 10.61 -7.16 -26.02
N TYR A 36 10.04 -5.95 -26.01
CA TYR A 36 10.33 -4.89 -26.98
C TYR A 36 11.17 -3.75 -26.40
N ILE A 37 11.43 -3.74 -25.09
CA ILE A 37 12.31 -2.75 -24.45
C ILE A 37 13.75 -3.27 -24.51
N ASN A 38 14.58 -2.61 -25.29
CA ASN A 38 15.97 -2.99 -25.55
C ASN A 38 17.01 -2.09 -24.91
N GLY A 39 16.58 -1.08 -24.17
CA GLY A 39 17.48 -0.17 -23.47
C GLY A 39 16.79 0.56 -22.32
N LEU A 40 17.58 0.90 -21.32
CA LEU A 40 17.14 1.63 -20.14
C LEU A 40 18.21 2.63 -19.73
N SER A 41 17.84 3.88 -19.56
CA SER A 41 18.69 4.92 -18.99
C SER A 41 18.18 5.35 -17.63
N LEU A 42 19.04 5.35 -16.63
CA LEU A 42 18.73 5.86 -15.31
C LEU A 42 19.15 7.33 -15.20
N THR A 43 18.24 8.18 -14.78
CA THR A 43 18.51 9.57 -14.46
C THR A 43 18.91 9.71 -13.01
N GLY A 44 19.88 10.59 -12.71
CA GLY A 44 20.31 10.91 -11.35
C GLY A 44 21.26 9.87 -10.74
N MET A 45 22.58 10.16 -10.76
CA MET A 45 23.53 9.37 -9.96
C MET A 45 23.55 9.80 -8.51
N LEU A 46 23.47 11.10 -8.26
CA LEU A 46 23.53 11.72 -6.94
C LEU A 46 22.16 12.31 -6.60
N ASP A 47 21.79 12.22 -5.33
CA ASP A 47 20.73 13.05 -4.80
C ASP A 47 21.13 14.53 -4.92
N HIS A 48 20.16 15.38 -5.11
CA HIS A 48 20.31 16.82 -4.97
C HIS A 48 19.24 17.38 -4.03
N SER A 49 19.39 18.62 -3.62
CA SER A 49 18.74 19.21 -2.43
C SER A 49 17.25 18.91 -2.20
N VAL A 50 16.51 18.56 -3.24
CA VAL A 50 15.06 18.30 -3.17
C VAL A 50 14.64 17.01 -3.86
N CYS A 51 15.57 16.25 -4.41
CA CYS A 51 15.31 15.04 -5.14
C CYS A 51 16.17 13.89 -4.63
N GLY A 52 15.54 12.83 -4.15
CA GLY A 52 16.16 11.63 -3.59
C GLY A 52 16.20 10.44 -4.56
N GLU A 53 16.18 10.67 -5.87
CA GLU A 53 16.17 9.59 -6.89
C GLU A 53 17.54 8.97 -7.16
N GLY A 54 18.62 9.60 -6.70
CA GLY A 54 19.98 9.18 -6.95
C GLY A 54 20.31 7.79 -6.41
N LEU A 55 21.38 7.21 -6.96
CA LEU A 55 21.97 5.97 -6.47
C LEU A 55 22.79 6.22 -5.21
N TYR A 56 23.35 7.44 -5.13
CA TYR A 56 24.14 7.94 -4.02
C TYR A 56 23.38 9.04 -3.29
N THR A 57 23.62 9.16 -2.01
CA THR A 57 23.20 10.30 -1.20
C THR A 57 23.94 11.57 -1.62
N LEU A 58 23.53 12.73 -1.10
CA LEU A 58 24.26 14.00 -1.25
C LEU A 58 25.73 13.91 -0.76
N THR A 59 26.01 13.05 0.21
CA THR A 59 27.35 12.81 0.74
C THR A 59 28.12 11.74 -0.03
N ARG A 60 27.59 11.31 -1.17
CA ARG A 60 28.17 10.31 -2.09
C ARG A 60 28.29 8.90 -1.49
N GLU A 61 27.47 8.57 -0.53
CA GLU A 61 27.34 7.22 -0.01
C GLU A 61 26.31 6.43 -0.80
N TYR A 62 26.56 5.14 -1.05
CA TYR A 62 25.58 4.28 -1.67
C TYR A 62 24.34 4.13 -0.79
N LYS A 63 23.17 4.29 -1.39
CA LYS A 63 21.92 3.95 -0.71
C LYS A 63 21.84 2.44 -0.54
N PRO A 64 21.42 1.96 0.63
CA PRO A 64 21.30 0.53 0.90
C PRO A 64 20.50 -0.22 -0.16
N LYS A 65 20.96 -1.40 -0.58
CA LYS A 65 20.33 -2.30 -1.55
C LYS A 65 20.17 -1.77 -2.98
N ILE A 66 20.40 -0.49 -3.26
CA ILE A 66 20.24 0.07 -4.61
C ILE A 66 21.26 -0.54 -5.58
N ALA A 67 22.51 -0.73 -5.16
CA ALA A 67 23.52 -1.40 -5.98
C ALA A 67 23.09 -2.83 -6.35
N ASP A 68 22.51 -3.58 -5.41
CA ASP A 68 22.01 -4.94 -5.65
C ASP A 68 20.84 -4.94 -6.65
N ALA A 69 19.94 -3.93 -6.53
CA ALA A 69 18.84 -3.78 -7.49
C ALA A 69 19.35 -3.50 -8.92
N LEU A 70 20.42 -2.70 -9.05
CA LEU A 70 21.04 -2.41 -10.34
C LEU A 70 21.77 -3.61 -10.91
N GLU A 71 22.58 -4.30 -10.11
CA GLU A 71 23.29 -5.50 -10.52
C GLU A 71 22.31 -6.57 -11.03
N ASN A 72 21.23 -6.82 -10.30
CA ASN A 72 20.16 -7.71 -10.73
C ASN A 72 19.42 -7.18 -11.96
N GLY A 73 19.09 -5.88 -11.97
CA GLY A 73 18.28 -5.23 -13.02
C GLY A 73 18.97 -5.23 -14.38
N PHE A 74 20.27 -4.98 -14.42
CA PHE A 74 21.08 -4.94 -15.66
C PHE A 74 21.73 -6.28 -16.01
N ALA A 75 21.47 -7.34 -15.24
CA ALA A 75 22.02 -8.65 -15.58
C ALA A 75 21.53 -9.12 -16.97
N PRO A 76 22.41 -9.64 -17.84
CA PRO A 76 22.05 -10.02 -19.22
C PRO A 76 21.09 -11.22 -19.28
N LEU A 77 21.06 -12.05 -18.22
CA LEU A 77 20.10 -13.12 -18.05
C LEU A 77 19.50 -13.05 -16.65
N ARG A 78 18.23 -12.68 -16.55
CA ARG A 78 17.55 -12.50 -15.27
C ARG A 78 16.06 -12.83 -15.34
N TRP A 79 15.50 -13.20 -14.20
CA TRP A 79 14.07 -13.42 -14.04
C TRP A 79 13.34 -12.20 -13.48
N SER A 80 12.16 -11.93 -14.03
CA SER A 80 11.13 -11.10 -13.43
C SER A 80 10.02 -11.98 -12.89
N ALA A 81 9.74 -11.88 -11.61
CA ALA A 81 8.61 -12.55 -10.95
C ALA A 81 7.50 -11.52 -10.74
N ILE A 82 6.49 -11.53 -11.60
CA ILE A 82 5.39 -10.56 -11.58
C ILE A 82 4.17 -11.22 -10.93
N LEU A 83 3.69 -10.62 -9.85
CA LEU A 83 2.54 -11.09 -9.08
C LEU A 83 1.29 -10.28 -9.41
N SER A 84 0.12 -10.91 -9.32
CA SER A 84 -1.17 -10.23 -9.54
C SER A 84 -1.46 -9.16 -8.50
N LYS A 85 -1.08 -9.41 -7.26
CA LYS A 85 -1.24 -8.49 -6.12
C LYS A 85 -0.12 -8.71 -5.10
N PRO A 86 0.31 -7.67 -4.40
CA PRO A 86 1.31 -7.80 -3.33
C PRO A 86 0.71 -8.29 -2.00
N ARG A 87 -0.64 -8.29 -1.87
CA ARG A 87 -1.33 -8.76 -0.67
C ARG A 87 -2.69 -9.36 -1.01
N LEU A 88 -2.96 -10.57 -0.50
CA LEU A 88 -4.15 -11.36 -0.81
C LEU A 88 -4.72 -12.02 0.46
N TYR A 89 -5.99 -12.42 0.37
CA TYR A 89 -6.55 -13.36 1.32
C TYR A 89 -6.20 -14.81 0.95
N ASN A 90 -6.18 -15.67 1.95
CA ASN A 90 -5.99 -17.11 1.75
C ASN A 90 -7.12 -17.79 0.96
N THR A 91 -8.22 -17.09 0.69
CA THR A 91 -9.33 -17.54 -0.18
C THR A 91 -9.17 -17.14 -1.64
N GLU A 92 -8.10 -16.42 -1.97
CA GLU A 92 -7.79 -15.97 -3.33
C GLU A 92 -6.74 -16.87 -4.00
N ASN A 93 -6.56 -16.66 -5.30
CA ASN A 93 -5.48 -17.27 -6.07
C ASN A 93 -4.39 -16.23 -6.34
N LEU A 94 -3.14 -16.63 -6.14
CA LEU A 94 -1.98 -15.85 -6.58
C LEU A 94 -1.65 -16.19 -8.03
N THR A 95 -1.72 -15.22 -8.92
CA THR A 95 -1.20 -15.37 -10.28
C THR A 95 0.25 -14.92 -10.33
N ILE A 96 1.11 -15.75 -10.91
CA ILE A 96 2.54 -15.51 -11.05
C ILE A 96 2.91 -15.61 -12.53
N ARG A 97 3.46 -14.55 -13.09
CA ARG A 97 4.10 -14.57 -14.39
C ARG A 97 5.61 -14.53 -14.22
N GLY A 98 6.29 -15.56 -14.69
CA GLY A 98 7.74 -15.68 -14.67
C GLY A 98 8.34 -15.43 -16.04
N VAL A 99 9.03 -14.30 -16.19
CA VAL A 99 9.62 -13.87 -17.47
C VAL A 99 11.14 -13.87 -17.36
N LEU A 100 11.80 -14.51 -18.31
CA LEU A 100 13.26 -14.58 -18.42
C LEU A 100 13.72 -13.53 -19.43
N ALA A 101 14.37 -12.47 -18.94
CA ALA A 101 15.05 -11.50 -19.80
C ALA A 101 16.35 -12.12 -20.31
N ASN A 102 16.62 -11.97 -21.62
CA ASN A 102 17.76 -12.55 -22.30
C ASN A 102 18.42 -11.56 -23.25
N GLU A 103 19.63 -11.18 -22.96
CA GLU A 103 20.47 -10.34 -23.84
C GLU A 103 21.51 -11.22 -24.57
N GLY A 104 21.01 -12.17 -25.36
CA GLY A 104 21.86 -13.03 -26.20
C GLY A 104 22.65 -14.12 -25.46
N VAL A 105 22.33 -14.38 -24.18
CA VAL A 105 23.00 -15.42 -23.36
C VAL A 105 22.49 -16.81 -23.73
N LEU A 106 21.17 -16.95 -23.89
CA LEU A 106 20.56 -18.24 -24.21
C LEU A 106 20.92 -18.69 -25.63
N LYS A 107 21.02 -20.01 -25.78
CA LYS A 107 21.25 -20.73 -27.04
C LYS A 107 20.04 -21.64 -27.33
N PRO A 108 19.87 -22.15 -28.57
CA PRO A 108 18.79 -23.08 -28.91
C PRO A 108 19.07 -24.49 -28.33
N GLN A 109 19.05 -24.60 -27.01
CA GLN A 109 19.28 -25.82 -26.26
C GLN A 109 18.27 -25.98 -25.14
N LYS A 110 18.23 -27.15 -24.51
CA LYS A 110 17.31 -27.44 -23.41
C LYS A 110 17.77 -26.76 -22.11
N TYR A 111 16.86 -26.04 -21.50
CA TYR A 111 17.00 -25.48 -20.16
C TYR A 111 15.91 -26.04 -19.23
N THR A 112 16.14 -25.97 -17.95
CA THR A 112 15.15 -26.33 -16.94
C THR A 112 14.99 -25.15 -15.96
N ALA A 113 13.81 -24.57 -15.91
CA ALA A 113 13.46 -23.53 -14.96
C ALA A 113 12.74 -24.11 -13.75
N ALA A 114 12.90 -23.50 -12.60
CA ALA A 114 12.19 -23.82 -11.36
C ALA A 114 11.49 -22.57 -10.80
N LEU A 115 10.26 -22.77 -10.37
CA LEU A 115 9.47 -21.82 -9.60
C LEU A 115 9.15 -22.45 -8.26
N SER A 116 9.40 -21.73 -7.19
CA SER A 116 9.03 -22.11 -5.83
C SER A 116 8.30 -20.99 -5.12
N VAL A 117 7.32 -21.35 -4.29
CA VAL A 117 6.57 -20.40 -3.46
C VAL A 117 6.61 -20.88 -2.02
N CYS A 118 7.04 -20.01 -1.12
CA CYS A 118 7.12 -20.26 0.31
C CYS A 118 6.04 -19.47 1.06
N ASP A 119 5.47 -20.08 2.10
CA ASP A 119 4.47 -19.46 2.98
C ASP A 119 5.11 -18.53 4.03
N GLY A 120 4.27 -17.91 4.87
CA GLY A 120 4.71 -17.02 5.95
C GLY A 120 5.58 -17.69 7.03
N SER A 121 5.72 -19.02 7.01
CA SER A 121 6.64 -19.78 7.87
C SER A 121 7.89 -20.28 7.11
N GLN A 122 8.10 -19.80 5.88
CA GLN A 122 9.18 -20.19 4.98
C GLN A 122 9.15 -21.67 4.54
N ASN A 123 7.99 -22.33 4.65
CA ASN A 123 7.82 -23.66 4.09
C ASN A 123 7.52 -23.56 2.60
N THR A 124 8.16 -24.36 1.78
CA THR A 124 7.84 -24.45 0.34
C THR A 124 6.49 -25.16 0.18
N ILE A 125 5.47 -24.41 -0.23
CA ILE A 125 4.10 -24.90 -0.44
C ILE A 125 3.86 -25.28 -1.90
N TYR A 126 4.52 -24.60 -2.82
CA TYR A 126 4.39 -24.87 -4.24
C TYR A 126 5.77 -24.93 -4.88
N LYS A 127 5.96 -25.95 -5.74
CA LYS A 127 7.17 -26.07 -6.55
C LYS A 127 6.80 -26.61 -7.93
N LYS A 128 7.32 -25.98 -8.97
CA LYS A 128 7.17 -26.40 -10.35
C LYS A 128 8.50 -26.33 -11.07
N THR A 129 8.83 -27.36 -11.84
CA THR A 129 9.94 -27.33 -12.78
C THR A 129 9.41 -27.40 -14.19
N LYS A 130 9.99 -26.63 -15.10
CA LYS A 130 9.58 -26.56 -16.51
C LYS A 130 10.80 -26.65 -17.41
N PRO A 131 10.94 -27.74 -18.18
CA PRO A 131 11.90 -27.77 -19.27
C PRO A 131 11.39 -26.90 -20.42
N PHE A 132 12.30 -26.18 -21.09
CA PHE A 132 11.99 -25.42 -22.29
C PHE A 132 13.22 -25.36 -23.22
N ILE A 133 12.95 -25.18 -24.50
CA ILE A 133 13.96 -24.89 -25.51
C ILE A 133 13.53 -23.59 -26.16
N PRO A 134 14.32 -22.51 -26.07
CA PRO A 134 14.01 -21.26 -26.75
C PRO A 134 13.92 -21.45 -28.25
N THR A 135 12.86 -20.98 -28.88
CA THR A 135 12.72 -20.95 -30.33
C THR A 135 13.56 -19.81 -30.91
N GLU A 136 13.77 -19.80 -32.24
CA GLU A 136 14.42 -18.67 -32.91
C GLU A 136 13.69 -17.34 -32.62
N LYS A 137 12.35 -17.37 -32.57
CA LYS A 137 11.53 -16.22 -32.20
C LYS A 137 11.83 -15.77 -30.77
N ASP A 138 11.90 -16.71 -29.81
CA ASP A 138 12.22 -16.35 -28.41
C ASP A 138 13.61 -15.74 -28.29
N LEU A 139 14.59 -16.25 -29.05
CA LEU A 139 15.95 -15.75 -29.05
C LEU A 139 16.09 -14.37 -29.73
N SER A 140 15.13 -13.98 -30.57
CA SER A 140 15.07 -12.63 -31.18
C SER A 140 14.42 -11.57 -30.27
N LEU A 141 13.83 -11.98 -29.13
CA LEU A 141 13.19 -11.11 -28.17
C LEU A 141 14.06 -10.90 -26.93
N PHE A 142 13.91 -9.75 -26.28
CA PHE A 142 14.64 -9.47 -25.02
C PHE A 142 14.04 -10.14 -23.79
N ALA A 143 12.84 -10.71 -23.89
CA ALA A 143 12.17 -11.40 -22.79
C ALA A 143 11.31 -12.58 -23.28
N ILE A 144 11.35 -13.66 -22.52
CA ILE A 144 10.64 -14.92 -22.81
C ILE A 144 9.70 -15.22 -21.64
N ASN A 145 8.40 -15.36 -21.90
CA ASN A 145 7.46 -15.82 -20.87
C ASN A 145 7.60 -17.34 -20.66
N VAL A 146 8.05 -17.75 -19.48
CA VAL A 146 8.28 -19.17 -19.15
C VAL A 146 7.20 -19.71 -18.23
N PHE A 147 6.80 -18.96 -17.21
CA PHE A 147 5.76 -19.36 -16.26
C PHE A 147 4.54 -18.45 -16.34
N ASP A 148 3.36 -19.07 -16.26
CA ASP A 148 2.08 -18.40 -16.09
C ASP A 148 1.23 -19.32 -15.19
N GLU A 149 1.24 -19.04 -13.88
CA GLU A 149 0.73 -19.94 -12.87
C GLU A 149 -0.36 -19.23 -12.04
N SER A 150 -1.40 -19.99 -11.67
CA SER A 150 -2.42 -19.58 -10.72
C SER A 150 -2.43 -20.57 -9.56
N ILE A 151 -2.12 -20.09 -8.37
CA ILE A 151 -1.88 -20.92 -7.19
C ILE A 151 -2.93 -20.56 -6.12
N PRO A 152 -3.77 -21.50 -5.68
CA PRO A 152 -4.70 -21.28 -4.58
C PRO A 152 -3.94 -21.13 -3.25
N LEU A 153 -4.35 -20.13 -2.45
CA LEU A 153 -3.65 -19.78 -1.21
C LEU A 153 -4.24 -20.42 0.05
N GLU A 154 -5.23 -21.29 -0.07
CA GLU A 154 -5.96 -21.89 1.06
C GLU A 154 -5.07 -22.61 2.07
N ASN A 155 -3.96 -23.22 1.61
CA ASN A 155 -3.01 -23.96 2.43
C ASN A 155 -1.82 -23.09 2.90
N PHE A 156 -1.78 -21.82 2.55
CA PHE A 156 -0.70 -20.93 2.96
C PHE A 156 -0.90 -20.43 4.38
N LYS A 157 0.15 -20.47 5.17
CA LYS A 157 0.16 -19.78 6.47
C LYS A 157 0.20 -18.28 6.26
N VAL A 158 -0.58 -17.57 7.07
CA VAL A 158 -0.62 -16.10 7.03
C VAL A 158 0.75 -15.49 7.32
N GLY A 159 1.03 -14.36 6.69
CA GLY A 159 2.28 -13.64 6.86
C GLY A 159 2.94 -13.29 5.55
N LYS A 160 4.21 -12.95 5.63
CA LYS A 160 5.06 -12.57 4.49
C LYS A 160 5.53 -13.84 3.76
N CYS A 161 5.10 -13.99 2.53
CA CYS A 161 5.41 -15.10 1.63
C CYS A 161 6.40 -14.66 0.55
N SER A 162 6.99 -15.62 -0.18
CA SER A 162 7.95 -15.31 -1.24
C SER A 162 7.81 -16.25 -2.43
N VAL A 163 8.10 -15.70 -3.60
CA VAL A 163 8.26 -16.42 -4.88
C VAL A 163 9.72 -16.35 -5.29
N ARG A 164 10.26 -17.47 -5.77
CA ARG A 164 11.59 -17.54 -6.37
C ARG A 164 11.53 -18.30 -7.69
N ILE A 165 12.14 -17.73 -8.73
CA ILE A 165 12.27 -18.32 -10.05
C ILE A 165 13.75 -18.31 -10.45
N SER A 166 14.27 -19.42 -10.97
CA SER A 166 15.65 -19.53 -11.47
C SER A 166 15.79 -20.67 -12.47
N LEU A 167 16.87 -20.66 -13.23
CA LEU A 167 17.30 -21.84 -13.97
C LEU A 167 17.93 -22.86 -12.99
N LEU A 168 17.70 -24.13 -13.24
CA LEU A 168 18.38 -25.22 -12.53
C LEU A 168 19.65 -25.66 -13.26
N SER A 169 19.71 -25.43 -14.57
CA SER A 169 20.85 -25.84 -15.41
C SER A 169 20.84 -25.07 -16.73
N GLY A 170 22.00 -24.98 -17.34
CA GLY A 170 22.22 -24.57 -18.73
C GLY A 170 22.78 -23.16 -18.89
N ALA A 171 22.60 -22.26 -17.92
CA ALA A 171 23.20 -20.93 -17.91
C ALA A 171 23.20 -20.37 -16.47
N ASP A 172 24.08 -19.43 -16.23
CA ASP A 172 24.09 -18.65 -14.99
C ASP A 172 23.12 -17.46 -15.11
N ASP A 173 22.14 -17.41 -14.22
CA ASP A 173 21.05 -16.42 -14.24
C ASP A 173 20.94 -15.68 -12.92
N LYS A 174 20.39 -14.48 -12.96
CA LYS A 174 19.92 -13.80 -11.74
C LYS A 174 18.47 -14.22 -11.46
N ALA A 175 18.27 -14.84 -10.31
CA ALA A 175 16.96 -15.31 -9.88
C ALA A 175 15.96 -14.15 -9.72
N GLY A 176 14.73 -14.39 -10.14
CA GLY A 176 13.59 -13.53 -9.83
C GLY A 176 13.05 -13.84 -8.44
N VAL A 177 12.95 -12.83 -7.60
CA VAL A 177 12.37 -12.96 -6.26
C VAL A 177 11.28 -11.92 -6.11
N ALA A 178 10.10 -12.31 -5.65
CA ALA A 178 9.04 -11.40 -5.29
C ALA A 178 8.48 -11.78 -3.92
N GLU A 179 8.03 -10.79 -3.16
CA GLU A 179 7.42 -10.97 -1.86
C GLU A 179 5.96 -10.57 -1.92
N PHE A 180 5.13 -11.21 -1.13
CA PHE A 180 3.72 -10.89 -0.99
C PHE A 180 3.23 -11.25 0.41
N TYR A 181 2.02 -10.79 0.76
CA TYR A 181 1.45 -11.07 2.06
C TYR A 181 0.14 -11.87 1.90
N VAL A 182 -0.04 -12.86 2.75
CA VAL A 182 -1.28 -13.62 2.88
C VAL A 182 -1.94 -13.29 4.20
N ASP A 183 -3.22 -12.91 4.13
CA ASP A 183 -4.08 -12.70 5.30
C ASP A 183 -5.18 -13.78 5.36
N LYS A 184 -5.68 -14.04 6.54
CA LYS A 184 -6.86 -14.89 6.72
C LYS A 184 -8.13 -14.05 6.59
N PHE A 185 -8.97 -14.39 5.62
CA PHE A 185 -10.31 -13.85 5.58
C PHE A 185 -11.13 -14.35 6.79
N ALA A 186 -11.78 -13.43 7.48
CA ALA A 186 -12.67 -13.75 8.58
C ALA A 186 -13.78 -12.71 8.64
N PRO A 187 -15.05 -13.11 8.38
CA PRO A 187 -16.19 -12.21 8.45
C PRO A 187 -16.32 -11.56 9.84
N ALA A 188 -16.88 -10.38 9.88
CA ALA A 188 -16.94 -9.57 11.10
C ALA A 188 -18.00 -10.10 12.07
N ASN A 189 -19.13 -10.62 11.57
CA ASN A 189 -20.28 -11.11 12.33
C ASN A 189 -20.73 -10.12 13.41
N LYS A 190 -20.94 -8.86 13.01
CA LYS A 190 -21.21 -7.75 13.93
C LYS A 190 -22.12 -6.73 13.27
N THR A 191 -23.06 -6.19 14.05
CA THR A 191 -23.88 -5.05 13.63
C THR A 191 -23.09 -3.74 13.72
N VAL A 192 -23.19 -2.91 12.70
CA VAL A 192 -22.58 -1.58 12.62
C VAL A 192 -23.66 -0.54 12.38
N LYS A 193 -23.66 0.51 13.20
CA LYS A 193 -24.49 1.69 12.97
C LYS A 193 -23.94 2.48 11.80
N THR A 194 -24.79 2.79 10.85
CA THR A 194 -24.42 3.50 9.61
C THR A 194 -25.26 4.74 9.40
N PHE A 195 -24.66 5.72 8.73
CA PHE A 195 -25.36 6.94 8.34
C PHE A 195 -24.83 7.40 6.97
N GLY A 196 -25.73 7.68 6.03
CA GLY A 196 -25.39 8.17 4.70
C GLY A 196 -24.46 7.27 3.90
N VAL A 197 -24.56 5.94 4.08
CA VAL A 197 -23.74 4.98 3.33
C VAL A 197 -24.34 4.71 1.96
N SER A 198 -23.50 4.73 0.93
CA SER A 198 -23.88 4.40 -0.44
C SER A 198 -24.19 2.90 -0.57
N ARG A 199 -24.92 2.54 -1.64
CA ARG A 199 -25.18 1.15 -1.98
C ARG A 199 -23.86 0.36 -2.16
N GLY A 200 -22.86 0.96 -2.82
CA GLY A 200 -21.58 0.31 -3.05
C GLY A 200 -20.82 0.02 -1.74
N LEU A 201 -20.85 0.94 -0.78
CA LEU A 201 -20.24 0.70 0.54
C LEU A 201 -21.06 -0.33 1.33
N THR A 202 -22.40 -0.29 1.26
CA THR A 202 -23.28 -1.30 1.87
C THR A 202 -22.91 -2.72 1.42
N GLU A 203 -22.86 -2.96 0.12
CA GLU A 203 -22.53 -4.28 -0.46
C GLU A 203 -21.14 -4.78 0.00
N LYS A 204 -20.15 -3.90 0.11
CA LYS A 204 -18.82 -4.24 0.63
C LYS A 204 -18.85 -4.61 2.12
N LEU A 205 -19.60 -3.85 2.94
CA LEU A 205 -19.72 -4.12 4.37
C LEU A 205 -20.41 -5.46 4.62
N GLU A 206 -21.49 -5.76 3.90
CA GLU A 206 -22.20 -7.04 3.96
C GLU A 206 -21.29 -8.21 3.55
N THR A 207 -20.50 -8.04 2.48
CA THR A 207 -19.49 -9.03 2.05
C THR A 207 -18.46 -9.30 3.16
N LEU A 208 -18.11 -8.28 3.94
CA LEU A 208 -17.22 -8.43 5.10
C LEU A 208 -17.93 -9.01 6.34
N GLY A 209 -19.22 -9.33 6.25
CA GLY A 209 -20.01 -9.94 7.31
C GLY A 209 -20.52 -8.95 8.36
N TYR A 210 -20.71 -7.67 8.00
CA TYR A 210 -21.38 -6.70 8.83
C TYR A 210 -22.89 -6.69 8.56
N GLU A 211 -23.69 -6.64 9.63
CA GLU A 211 -25.10 -6.25 9.58
C GLU A 211 -25.21 -4.75 9.76
N LEU A 212 -26.01 -4.07 8.94
CA LEU A 212 -26.11 -2.62 8.98
C LEU A 212 -27.36 -2.17 9.73
N SER A 213 -27.20 -1.21 10.62
CA SER A 213 -28.27 -0.56 11.37
C SER A 213 -28.25 0.94 11.07
N LEU A 214 -29.27 1.41 10.34
CA LEU A 214 -29.37 2.83 9.98
C LEU A 214 -29.68 3.69 11.22
N VAL A 215 -28.92 4.77 11.39
CA VAL A 215 -29.15 5.78 12.45
C VAL A 215 -30.22 6.74 11.99
N VAL A 216 -31.37 6.73 12.69
CA VAL A 216 -32.51 7.63 12.42
C VAL A 216 -32.91 8.47 13.63
N SER A 217 -32.25 8.26 14.78
CA SER A 217 -32.45 9.00 16.02
C SER A 217 -31.14 9.07 16.80
N PRO A 218 -31.01 10.02 17.74
CA PRO A 218 -29.80 10.18 18.56
C PRO A 218 -29.41 8.88 19.28
N CYS A 219 -28.16 8.50 19.16
CA CYS A 219 -27.65 7.27 19.76
C CYS A 219 -26.15 7.37 20.07
N GLY A 220 -25.71 6.56 21.05
CA GLY A 220 -24.29 6.40 21.36
C GLY A 220 -23.63 5.28 20.55
N GLY A 221 -22.35 5.03 20.85
CA GLY A 221 -21.55 3.99 20.19
C GLY A 221 -20.85 4.50 18.93
N LYS A 222 -20.37 3.57 18.09
CA LYS A 222 -19.67 3.91 16.85
C LYS A 222 -20.62 3.99 15.68
N ILE A 223 -20.55 5.06 14.90
CA ILE A 223 -21.38 5.32 13.72
C ILE A 223 -20.44 5.51 12.53
N LEU A 224 -20.58 4.65 11.52
CA LEU A 224 -19.86 4.77 10.25
C LEU A 224 -20.64 5.72 9.32
N VAL A 225 -19.97 6.76 8.87
CA VAL A 225 -20.55 7.80 8.03
C VAL A 225 -19.75 7.95 6.75
N GLU A 226 -20.42 7.87 5.60
CA GLU A 226 -19.79 8.09 4.28
C GLU A 226 -20.16 9.46 3.74
N GLN A 227 -21.45 9.77 3.69
CA GLN A 227 -21.97 11.02 3.15
C GLN A 227 -22.85 11.74 4.18
N VAL A 228 -22.80 13.06 4.15
CA VAL A 228 -23.61 13.94 5.02
C VAL A 228 -24.20 15.04 4.14
N GLN A 229 -25.51 15.24 4.23
CA GLN A 229 -26.20 16.43 3.70
C GLN A 229 -26.38 17.46 4.82
N ASN A 230 -26.60 18.73 4.47
CA ASN A 230 -26.63 19.81 5.47
C ASN A 230 -27.67 19.59 6.58
N ASP A 231 -28.82 19.02 6.25
CA ASP A 231 -29.91 18.76 7.20
C ASP A 231 -29.58 17.62 8.20
N ASP A 232 -28.65 16.77 7.83
CA ASP A 232 -28.27 15.57 8.61
C ASP A 232 -27.29 15.86 9.75
N ILE A 233 -26.60 16.99 9.67
CA ILE A 233 -25.53 17.36 10.62
C ILE A 233 -26.06 17.45 12.06
N ASN A 234 -27.31 17.90 12.24
CA ASN A 234 -27.90 18.06 13.57
C ASN A 234 -28.07 16.72 14.27
N LEU A 235 -28.56 15.68 13.57
CA LEU A 235 -28.70 14.35 14.15
C LEU A 235 -27.33 13.78 14.59
N LEU A 236 -26.30 13.95 13.78
CA LEU A 236 -24.95 13.51 14.14
C LEU A 236 -24.37 14.29 15.33
N LYS A 237 -24.64 15.59 15.46
CA LYS A 237 -24.28 16.39 16.65
C LYS A 237 -25.02 15.92 17.90
N GLU A 238 -26.29 15.56 17.81
CA GLU A 238 -27.05 14.98 18.92
C GLU A 238 -26.47 13.60 19.32
N CYS A 239 -26.05 12.77 18.35
CA CYS A 239 -25.34 11.53 18.65
C CYS A 239 -23.99 11.80 19.36
N LEU A 240 -23.23 12.82 18.95
CA LEU A 240 -22.00 13.21 19.64
C LEU A 240 -22.27 13.71 21.07
N ALA A 241 -23.35 14.47 21.29
CA ALA A 241 -23.78 14.86 22.62
C ALA A 241 -24.14 13.65 23.50
N ALA A 242 -24.68 12.59 22.90
CA ALA A 242 -24.94 11.29 23.55
C ALA A 242 -23.68 10.40 23.69
N GLY A 243 -22.49 10.91 23.40
CA GLY A 243 -21.21 10.20 23.57
C GLY A 243 -20.84 9.28 22.40
N ALA A 244 -21.42 9.45 21.22
CA ALA A 244 -21.07 8.65 20.05
C ALA A 244 -19.64 8.93 19.53
N THR A 245 -19.10 7.94 18.85
CA THR A 245 -17.90 8.10 17.98
C THR A 245 -18.32 8.06 16.53
N VAL A 246 -18.29 9.19 15.85
CA VAL A 246 -18.59 9.31 14.42
C VAL A 246 -17.33 9.07 13.61
N ILE A 247 -17.36 8.13 12.67
CA ILE A 247 -16.25 7.77 11.80
C ILE A 247 -16.57 8.23 10.39
N LEU A 248 -15.98 9.35 9.96
CA LEU A 248 -16.08 9.86 8.60
C LEU A 248 -15.13 9.06 7.71
N ILE A 249 -15.64 8.00 7.04
CA ILE A 249 -14.80 7.01 6.34
C ILE A 249 -14.16 7.52 5.05
N ALA A 250 -14.72 8.54 4.45
CA ALA A 250 -14.29 9.16 3.19
C ALA A 250 -14.42 10.70 3.26
N ALA A 251 -13.82 11.30 4.30
CA ALA A 251 -13.95 12.74 4.56
C ALA A 251 -13.36 13.62 3.45
N ASP A 252 -12.36 13.12 2.74
CA ASP A 252 -11.74 13.79 1.60
C ASP A 252 -12.67 13.89 0.38
N LYS A 253 -13.59 12.94 0.23
CA LYS A 253 -14.56 12.89 -0.87
C LYS A 253 -15.88 13.59 -0.53
N ASN A 254 -16.11 13.85 0.75
CA ASN A 254 -17.29 14.53 1.24
C ASN A 254 -16.92 15.65 2.23
N PRO A 255 -16.48 16.81 1.73
CA PRO A 255 -16.06 17.92 2.60
C PRO A 255 -17.18 18.45 3.51
N ASN A 256 -18.46 18.32 3.12
CA ASN A 256 -19.59 18.72 3.96
C ASN A 256 -19.67 17.90 5.26
N ALA A 257 -19.14 16.68 5.26
CA ALA A 257 -19.07 15.88 6.48
C ALA A 257 -18.20 16.53 7.58
N LEU A 258 -17.26 17.38 7.22
CA LEU A 258 -16.44 18.13 8.17
C LEU A 258 -17.23 19.23 8.92
N ASP A 259 -18.44 19.57 8.48
CA ASP A 259 -19.31 20.54 9.17
C ASP A 259 -19.88 20.04 10.49
N ILE A 260 -19.70 18.74 10.76
CA ILE A 260 -19.94 18.16 12.09
C ILE A 260 -18.95 18.72 13.15
N LEU A 261 -17.74 19.12 12.71
CA LEU A 261 -16.74 19.75 13.57
C LEU A 261 -17.06 21.23 13.77
N PRO A 262 -16.83 21.78 14.97
CA PRO A 262 -16.78 23.24 15.16
C PRO A 262 -15.81 23.88 14.17
N GLU A 263 -16.12 25.10 13.73
CA GLU A 263 -15.34 25.79 12.69
C GLU A 263 -13.84 25.90 13.03
N ASN A 264 -13.52 26.19 14.29
CA ASN A 264 -12.13 26.25 14.77
C ASN A 264 -11.39 24.93 14.84
N LEU A 265 -12.06 23.80 14.62
CA LEU A 265 -11.47 22.46 14.56
C LEU A 265 -11.47 21.88 13.15
N ARG A 266 -12.15 22.48 12.19
CA ARG A 266 -12.24 21.97 10.81
C ARG A 266 -10.88 22.01 10.16
N PRO A 267 -10.34 20.86 9.69
CA PRO A 267 -9.10 20.85 8.95
C PRO A 267 -9.31 21.30 7.51
N GLU A 268 -8.26 21.81 6.90
CA GLU A 268 -8.23 22.11 5.47
C GLU A 268 -7.74 20.89 4.70
N ALA A 269 -8.49 20.46 3.68
CA ALA A 269 -8.02 19.43 2.76
C ALA A 269 -6.99 20.02 1.79
N ARG A 270 -5.87 19.33 1.64
CA ARG A 270 -4.83 19.66 0.68
C ARG A 270 -4.65 18.51 -0.28
N PHE A 271 -4.82 18.81 -1.57
CA PHE A 271 -4.51 17.94 -2.69
C PHE A 271 -3.32 18.58 -3.37
N ASP A 272 -2.16 17.98 -3.29
CA ASP A 272 -1.09 18.52 -4.08
C ASP A 272 0.05 17.55 -4.20
N TYR A 273 0.23 17.03 -5.42
CA TYR A 273 1.33 16.14 -5.70
C TYR A 273 1.88 16.43 -7.06
N ASP A 274 2.86 17.30 -7.09
CA ASP A 274 3.76 17.36 -8.20
C ASP A 274 4.54 16.04 -8.28
N TRP A 275 4.86 15.59 -9.50
CA TRP A 275 5.61 14.35 -9.72
C TRP A 275 7.01 14.35 -9.07
N LEU A 276 7.58 15.53 -8.78
CA LEU A 276 8.85 15.69 -8.09
C LEU A 276 8.78 15.47 -6.59
N TYR A 277 7.57 15.42 -6.01
CA TYR A 277 7.44 15.28 -4.57
C TYR A 277 7.72 13.88 -4.10
N HIS A 278 8.51 13.81 -3.05
CA HIS A 278 8.65 12.62 -2.24
C HIS A 278 7.49 12.53 -1.25
N LYS A 279 6.79 11.39 -1.26
CA LYS A 279 5.58 11.16 -0.44
C LYS A 279 5.81 10.00 0.50
N GLU A 280 5.47 10.19 1.77
CA GLU A 280 5.52 9.13 2.76
C GLU A 280 4.24 9.14 3.62
N LEU A 281 3.74 7.95 3.91
CA LEU A 281 2.68 7.72 4.89
C LEU A 281 3.28 7.14 6.16
N ILE A 282 2.92 7.74 7.29
CA ILE A 282 3.41 7.34 8.60
C ILE A 282 2.25 6.89 9.47
N LEU A 283 2.29 5.64 9.89
CA LEU A 283 1.28 5.00 10.72
C LEU A 283 1.77 4.92 12.16
N LYS A 284 1.01 5.49 13.09
CA LYS A 284 1.40 5.57 14.51
C LYS A 284 1.52 4.18 15.12
N ARG A 285 2.71 3.89 15.65
CA ARG A 285 3.00 2.63 16.35
C ARG A 285 2.08 2.43 17.56
N GLY A 286 1.54 1.23 17.69
CA GLY A 286 0.66 0.85 18.80
C GLY A 286 -0.73 1.51 18.80
N ALA A 287 -1.07 2.31 17.79
CA ALA A 287 -2.40 2.90 17.70
C ALA A 287 -3.47 1.84 17.38
N TYR A 288 -4.65 1.98 18.00
CA TYR A 288 -5.72 0.97 17.86
C TYR A 288 -6.18 0.75 16.42
N PRO A 289 -6.23 1.77 15.52
CA PRO A 289 -6.64 1.54 14.14
C PRO A 289 -5.71 0.60 13.37
N PHE A 290 -4.44 0.51 13.81
CA PHE A 290 -3.40 -0.30 13.16
C PHE A 290 -2.99 -1.54 13.96
N LYS A 291 -3.81 -1.97 14.92
CA LYS A 291 -3.52 -3.17 15.72
C LYS A 291 -3.44 -4.41 14.83
N GLY A 292 -2.30 -5.10 14.88
CA GLY A 292 -2.02 -6.29 14.06
C GLY A 292 -1.72 -5.98 12.59
N LEU A 293 -1.30 -4.74 12.30
CA LEU A 293 -0.78 -4.28 11.02
C LEU A 293 0.66 -3.78 11.20
N LEU A 294 1.41 -3.70 10.10
CA LEU A 294 2.71 -3.03 10.10
C LEU A 294 2.51 -1.54 10.39
N THR A 295 3.41 -0.95 11.16
CA THR A 295 3.35 0.45 11.55
C THR A 295 4.73 1.11 11.41
N GLY A 296 4.77 2.43 11.43
CA GLY A 296 5.93 3.20 11.07
C GLY A 296 5.75 3.82 9.69
N VAL A 297 6.79 3.87 8.87
CA VAL A 297 6.65 4.25 7.44
C VAL A 297 5.83 3.18 6.72
N GLY A 298 4.83 3.61 5.97
CA GLY A 298 3.92 2.70 5.26
C GLY A 298 4.65 1.92 4.18
N ASP A 299 4.62 0.61 4.30
CA ASP A 299 5.13 -0.28 3.26
C ASP A 299 4.16 -0.28 2.07
N ILE A 300 4.67 0.05 0.88
CA ILE A 300 3.85 0.24 -0.33
C ILE A 300 3.13 -1.02 -0.78
N ASP A 301 3.74 -2.19 -0.60
CA ASP A 301 3.15 -3.49 -0.97
C ASP A 301 2.10 -3.90 0.07
N TYR A 302 2.41 -3.70 1.35
CA TYR A 302 1.53 -4.08 2.45
C TYR A 302 0.25 -3.24 2.50
N TYR A 303 0.35 -1.94 2.16
CA TYR A 303 -0.76 -0.97 2.14
C TYR A 303 -1.22 -0.62 0.72
N ASP A 304 -0.96 -1.49 -0.26
CA ASP A 304 -1.41 -1.28 -1.64
C ASP A 304 -2.89 -0.87 -1.70
N GLY A 305 -3.16 0.24 -2.40
CA GLY A 305 -4.49 0.81 -2.58
C GLY A 305 -5.07 1.56 -1.36
N VAL A 306 -4.39 1.56 -0.20
CA VAL A 306 -4.88 2.26 1.02
C VAL A 306 -4.40 3.71 1.08
N PHE A 307 -3.29 4.03 0.43
CA PHE A 307 -2.75 5.38 0.40
C PHE A 307 -3.69 6.34 -0.33
N SER A 308 -3.85 7.54 0.23
CA SER A 308 -4.63 8.62 -0.37
C SER A 308 -3.71 9.76 -0.80
N GLU A 309 -4.16 10.51 -1.79
CA GLU A 309 -3.48 11.73 -2.23
C GLU A 309 -3.88 12.96 -1.40
N THR A 310 -4.85 12.82 -0.51
CA THR A 310 -5.34 13.90 0.35
C THR A 310 -4.69 13.86 1.72
N VAL A 311 -4.28 15.02 2.21
CA VAL A 311 -3.95 15.25 3.61
C VAL A 311 -4.84 16.34 4.19
N PHE A 312 -5.18 16.22 5.45
CA PHE A 312 -5.87 17.23 6.21
C PHE A 312 -4.90 18.01 7.08
N VAL A 313 -4.85 19.32 6.87
CA VAL A 313 -4.04 20.25 7.68
C VAL A 313 -4.93 20.80 8.80
N PRO A 314 -4.64 20.51 10.08
CA PRO A 314 -5.46 21.03 11.18
C PRO A 314 -5.27 22.53 11.32
N GLN A 315 -6.30 23.23 11.84
CA GLN A 315 -6.19 24.62 12.24
C GLN A 315 -5.07 24.83 13.26
N LYS A 316 -4.46 26.01 13.30
CA LYS A 316 -3.27 26.32 14.10
C LYS A 316 -3.40 25.92 15.58
N ASN A 317 -4.60 26.08 16.14
CA ASN A 317 -4.88 25.78 17.55
C ASN A 317 -5.62 24.44 17.75
N ALA A 318 -5.95 23.72 16.67
CA ALA A 318 -6.58 22.42 16.74
C ALA A 318 -5.48 21.33 16.74
N VAL A 319 -5.43 20.52 17.80
CA VAL A 319 -4.46 19.43 17.94
C VAL A 319 -5.22 18.11 18.00
N PRO A 320 -5.59 17.51 16.85
CA PRO A 320 -6.24 16.22 16.85
C PRO A 320 -5.27 15.11 17.29
N LYS A 321 -5.82 14.03 17.81
CA LYS A 321 -5.05 12.81 18.05
C LYS A 321 -4.79 12.11 16.72
N THR A 322 -3.62 12.31 16.15
CA THR A 322 -3.25 11.78 14.85
C THR A 322 -2.82 10.30 14.93
N TYR A 323 -3.35 9.49 14.03
CA TYR A 323 -3.05 8.05 13.86
C TYR A 323 -2.26 7.77 12.58
N ALA A 324 -2.60 8.43 11.47
CA ALA A 324 -1.87 8.39 10.22
C ALA A 324 -1.52 9.81 9.79
N PHE A 325 -0.26 10.01 9.46
CA PHE A 325 0.31 11.29 9.01
C PHE A 325 0.98 11.06 7.66
N ALA A 326 0.71 11.93 6.69
CA ALA A 326 1.40 11.92 5.42
C ALA A 326 2.08 13.24 5.16
N PHE A 327 3.16 13.20 4.40
CA PHE A 327 3.85 14.39 3.96
C PHE A 327 4.43 14.20 2.56
N SER A 328 4.61 15.30 1.86
CA SER A 328 5.40 15.36 0.65
C SER A 328 6.36 16.54 0.68
N THR A 329 7.46 16.41 -0.05
CA THR A 329 8.49 17.46 -0.17
C THR A 329 8.82 17.68 -1.63
N GLY A 330 9.12 18.91 -2.00
CA GLY A 330 9.46 19.29 -3.35
C GLY A 330 10.11 20.67 -3.43
N TYR A 331 10.15 21.24 -4.62
CA TYR A 331 10.67 22.58 -4.79
C TYR A 331 9.79 23.64 -4.11
N PRO A 332 10.37 24.69 -3.51
CA PRO A 332 9.61 25.77 -2.88
C PRO A 332 8.59 26.44 -3.81
N VAL A 333 8.92 26.57 -5.11
CA VAL A 333 8.01 27.12 -6.15
C VAL A 333 6.78 26.23 -6.38
N ALA A 334 6.90 24.92 -6.14
CA ALA A 334 5.83 23.96 -6.28
C ALA A 334 5.16 23.62 -4.93
N GLY A 335 5.34 24.45 -3.89
CA GLY A 335 4.71 24.28 -2.59
C GLY A 335 5.65 23.84 -1.46
N GLY A 336 6.86 23.38 -1.77
CA GLY A 336 7.89 23.04 -0.78
C GLY A 336 7.56 21.80 0.03
N TYR A 337 7.06 21.99 1.25
CA TYR A 337 6.65 20.93 2.15
C TYR A 337 5.15 21.00 2.44
N ILE A 338 4.48 19.90 2.26
CA ILE A 338 3.08 19.70 2.65
C ILE A 338 3.01 18.52 3.59
N GLY A 339 2.42 18.70 4.77
CA GLY A 339 2.22 17.65 5.74
C GLY A 339 0.89 17.80 6.45
N GLY A 340 0.23 16.67 6.69
CA GLY A 340 -1.04 16.63 7.38
C GLY A 340 -1.41 15.22 7.80
N PHE A 341 -2.55 15.07 8.46
CA PHE A 341 -3.03 13.75 8.82
C PHE A 341 -3.89 13.14 7.72
N GLN A 342 -3.89 11.82 7.65
CA GLN A 342 -4.84 11.03 6.87
C GLN A 342 -5.85 10.28 7.75
N LEU A 343 -5.55 10.11 9.04
CA LEU A 343 -6.50 9.61 10.03
C LEU A 343 -6.23 10.26 11.37
N ALA A 344 -7.23 10.96 11.89
CA ALA A 344 -7.13 11.62 13.19
C ALA A 344 -8.48 11.65 13.93
N GLU A 345 -8.41 11.82 15.26
CA GLU A 345 -9.55 11.86 16.17
C GLU A 345 -9.64 13.25 16.82
N TYR A 346 -10.83 13.84 16.81
CA TYR A 346 -11.20 15.05 17.50
C TYR A 346 -12.18 14.72 18.63
N ASN A 347 -12.03 15.36 19.78
CA ASN A 347 -13.07 15.36 20.81
C ASN A 347 -14.07 16.48 20.50
N VAL A 348 -15.35 16.12 20.38
CA VAL A 348 -16.44 17.06 20.05
C VAL A 348 -17.63 16.76 20.93
N LEU A 349 -18.09 17.77 21.68
CA LEU A 349 -19.13 17.59 22.71
C LEU A 349 -18.71 16.49 23.71
N ASN A 350 -19.57 15.49 23.94
CA ASN A 350 -19.29 14.34 24.79
C ASN A 350 -18.74 13.15 23.98
N GLY A 351 -18.63 13.27 22.66
CA GLY A 351 -18.25 12.22 21.74
C GLY A 351 -16.92 12.48 21.03
N LYS A 352 -16.72 11.76 19.93
CA LYS A 352 -15.50 11.82 19.11
C LYS A 352 -15.83 11.80 17.63
N VAL A 353 -15.03 12.50 16.85
CA VAL A 353 -15.08 12.45 15.38
C VAL A 353 -13.74 11.94 14.88
N LEU A 354 -13.76 10.82 14.15
CA LEU A 354 -12.60 10.36 13.38
C LEU A 354 -12.75 10.86 11.96
N VAL A 355 -11.75 11.60 11.51
CA VAL A 355 -11.63 12.10 10.14
C VAL A 355 -10.64 11.22 9.41
N ASN A 356 -11.10 10.57 8.34
CA ASN A 356 -10.29 9.66 7.54
C ASN A 356 -10.22 10.11 6.09
N ALA A 357 -9.01 10.16 5.55
CA ALA A 357 -8.70 10.34 4.14
C ALA A 357 -8.05 9.08 3.52
N LEU A 358 -7.65 8.07 4.30
CA LEU A 358 -7.15 6.83 3.72
C LEU A 358 -8.23 6.21 2.82
N ASN A 359 -7.84 5.64 1.70
CA ASN A 359 -8.74 4.98 0.73
C ASN A 359 -9.38 3.69 1.27
N ILE A 360 -9.91 3.72 2.50
CA ILE A 360 -10.49 2.55 3.14
C ILE A 360 -11.76 2.13 2.39
N ALA A 361 -12.73 3.03 2.22
CA ALA A 361 -14.03 2.71 1.64
C ALA A 361 -13.92 2.11 0.23
N ASP A 362 -13.06 2.68 -0.63
CA ASP A 362 -12.87 2.16 -1.99
C ASP A 362 -12.17 0.81 -2.01
N SER A 363 -11.26 0.59 -1.07
CA SER A 363 -10.38 -0.56 -1.00
C SER A 363 -10.96 -1.75 -0.25
N LEU A 364 -12.12 -1.60 0.41
CA LEU A 364 -12.79 -2.71 1.11
C LEU A 364 -13.06 -3.89 0.18
N THR A 365 -12.91 -5.08 0.70
CA THR A 365 -13.04 -6.39 0.05
C THR A 365 -11.94 -6.72 -0.96
N ALA A 366 -11.26 -5.70 -1.48
CA ALA A 366 -10.17 -5.86 -2.45
C ALA A 366 -8.78 -5.83 -1.80
N ARG A 367 -8.66 -5.17 -0.64
CA ARG A 367 -7.38 -4.91 0.04
C ARG A 367 -7.44 -5.30 1.53
N PRO A 368 -6.80 -6.38 1.96
CA PRO A 368 -6.85 -6.86 3.35
C PRO A 368 -6.44 -5.82 4.40
N ALA A 369 -5.56 -4.85 4.04
CA ALA A 369 -5.19 -3.77 4.95
C ALA A 369 -6.36 -2.85 5.27
N ALA A 370 -7.14 -2.45 4.25
CA ALA A 370 -8.32 -1.60 4.42
C ALA A 370 -9.37 -2.27 5.31
N ASP A 371 -9.65 -3.55 5.05
CA ASP A 371 -10.62 -4.32 5.83
C ASP A 371 -10.19 -4.44 7.30
N LYS A 372 -8.90 -4.64 7.54
CA LYS A 372 -8.36 -4.73 8.90
C LYS A 372 -8.39 -3.40 9.64
N ILE A 373 -8.10 -2.28 8.97
CA ILE A 373 -8.22 -0.94 9.54
C ILE A 373 -9.67 -0.68 9.90
N LEU A 374 -10.62 -0.89 8.99
CA LEU A 374 -12.05 -0.73 9.27
C LEU A 374 -12.49 -1.59 10.45
N LYS A 375 -12.13 -2.87 10.48
CA LYS A 375 -12.44 -3.78 11.58
C LYS A 375 -11.93 -3.26 12.93
N ASN A 376 -10.76 -2.64 12.95
CA ASN A 376 -10.20 -2.04 14.15
C ASN A 376 -10.91 -0.74 14.52
N LEU A 377 -11.25 0.11 13.55
CA LEU A 377 -12.01 1.34 13.77
C LEU A 377 -13.39 1.05 14.39
N LEU A 378 -14.03 -0.04 13.98
CA LEU A 378 -15.37 -0.44 14.43
C LEU A 378 -15.39 -1.26 15.74
N LYS A 379 -14.25 -1.72 16.24
CA LYS A 379 -14.16 -2.37 17.57
C LYS A 379 -14.34 -1.38 18.70
#